data_88172fc471196d57d8ad218430ca6f66
#
_entry.id   88172fc471196d57d8ad218430ca6f66
#
_cell.length_a   1.000
_cell.length_b   1.000
_cell.length_c   1.000
_cell.angle_alpha   90.00
_cell.angle_beta   90.00
_cell.angle_gamma   90.00
#
_symmetry.space_group_name_H-M   'P 1'
#
loop_
_entity.id
_entity.type
_entity.pdbx_description
1 polymer ?
#
loop_
_entity_poly.entity_id
_entity_poly.type
_entity_poly.pdbx_seq_one_letter_code
_entity_poly.pdbx_strand_id
1 'polypeptide(L)'
;MARVAVVGGGISGLGTALMLGRRGHSVTLFEQDTRQTGDDLDRDFFHWHRPRIPQAVQPHSLLAPVRTVLLGETPDVYTDLLARGAREYHEFDWFDEHPPHRAGDEELVTLRTRRIVLEAALTAAVRREPTVHVRRGRRVSGLTVAEGRPPRVTGVRVGAEPHEADLVVDAAGRRSPVPAWLTAAGCRPPVVDSHRAGIAYLCRWYRLRADGPRDPGRVKNGSAAPFALAGVFPSDNDTFAVNLVLSTGDPTRGALIDPAVFEAAARAFPACAAWLDLAAEPRSAVLPMAGLDNRWTALGDDDGPVVTGLVNTGDSLIHTNPTLGHGVALGLRAAQHLAAHADETAEDPTGYHTWTTQALRPCFDAQVTSDDANAQRLAESSPLTDRRAAALAACAFDDPVVMRARAQVRHLLRTPDEAYRTEEVDRHVTAWLAARPEFTPTHDGPTRDQWDALIAG
;
A
#
# COMPACT_ATOMS: atom_id res chain seq x y z
N MET A 1 -0.76 26.32 -17.75
CA MET A 1 0.17 26.19 -16.59
C MET A 1 -0.50 26.77 -15.37
N ALA A 2 -0.78 25.93 -14.38
CA ALA A 2 -1.50 26.31 -13.17
C ALA A 2 -0.54 26.50 -11.98
N ARG A 3 -0.95 27.34 -11.02
CA ARG A 3 -0.35 27.39 -9.67
C ARG A 3 -1.02 26.32 -8.83
N VAL A 4 -0.26 25.34 -8.37
CA VAL A 4 -0.81 24.20 -7.60
C VAL A 4 -0.30 24.22 -6.17
N ALA A 5 -1.21 24.10 -5.20
CA ALA A 5 -0.89 23.90 -3.79
C ALA A 5 -1.14 22.44 -3.39
N VAL A 6 -0.08 21.70 -3.06
CA VAL A 6 -0.16 20.32 -2.58
C VAL A 6 -0.06 20.31 -1.06
N VAL A 7 -1.04 19.72 -0.38
CA VAL A 7 -1.11 19.64 1.08
C VAL A 7 -0.73 18.24 1.55
N GLY A 8 0.46 18.10 2.13
CA GLY A 8 1.04 16.85 2.61
C GLY A 8 2.21 16.34 1.77
N GLY A 9 3.35 16.09 2.44
CA GLY A 9 4.61 15.65 1.84
C GLY A 9 4.89 14.15 2.02
N GLY A 10 3.85 13.30 2.05
CA GLY A 10 3.97 11.85 1.95
C GLY A 10 4.26 11.39 0.51
N ILE A 11 4.33 10.06 0.27
CA ILE A 11 4.64 9.49 -1.06
C ILE A 11 3.72 10.05 -2.14
N SER A 12 2.39 10.05 -1.91
CA SER A 12 1.44 10.58 -2.90
C SER A 12 1.64 12.07 -3.16
N GLY A 13 1.84 12.88 -2.10
CA GLY A 13 2.06 14.32 -2.26
C GLY A 13 3.39 14.66 -2.94
N LEU A 14 4.47 13.96 -2.59
CA LEU A 14 5.77 14.12 -3.26
C LEU A 14 5.69 13.70 -4.74
N GLY A 15 5.06 12.53 -5.02
CA GLY A 15 4.85 12.05 -6.38
C GLY A 15 4.01 13.03 -7.22
N THR A 16 2.89 13.50 -6.66
CA THR A 16 2.01 14.48 -7.31
C THR A 16 2.77 15.78 -7.61
N ALA A 17 3.48 16.33 -6.62
CA ALA A 17 4.21 17.57 -6.79
C ALA A 17 5.31 17.45 -7.87
N LEU A 18 6.05 16.33 -7.87
CA LEU A 18 7.10 16.09 -8.86
C LEU A 18 6.53 15.95 -10.28
N MET A 19 5.48 15.14 -10.44
CA MET A 19 4.88 14.92 -11.77
C MET A 19 4.25 16.20 -12.35
N LEU A 20 3.59 17.01 -11.51
CA LEU A 20 3.05 18.32 -11.88
C LEU A 20 4.17 19.30 -12.26
N GLY A 21 5.21 19.37 -11.41
CA GLY A 21 6.34 20.26 -11.68
C GLY A 21 7.03 19.94 -13.02
N ARG A 22 7.23 18.66 -13.33
CA ARG A 22 7.82 18.22 -14.61
C ARG A 22 6.97 18.53 -15.83
N ARG A 23 5.68 18.76 -15.63
CA ARG A 23 4.76 19.24 -16.67
C ARG A 23 4.67 20.77 -16.75
N GLY A 24 5.52 21.47 -15.96
CA GLY A 24 5.67 22.93 -16.01
C GLY A 24 4.69 23.69 -15.12
N HIS A 25 3.92 23.02 -14.25
CA HIS A 25 3.10 23.73 -13.27
C HIS A 25 3.98 24.31 -12.16
N SER A 26 3.58 25.47 -11.61
CA SER A 26 4.22 26.05 -10.43
C SER A 26 3.63 25.43 -9.17
N VAL A 27 4.39 24.57 -8.48
CA VAL A 27 3.89 23.77 -7.37
C VAL A 27 4.46 24.27 -6.04
N THR A 28 3.59 24.51 -5.07
CA THR A 28 3.98 24.70 -3.66
C THR A 28 3.50 23.51 -2.83
N LEU A 29 4.46 22.74 -2.31
CA LEU A 29 4.20 21.59 -1.44
C LEU A 29 4.31 22.01 0.03
N PHE A 30 3.22 21.93 0.77
CA PHE A 30 3.15 22.20 2.21
C PHE A 30 3.27 20.91 3.01
N GLU A 31 4.29 20.83 3.87
CA GLU A 31 4.50 19.73 4.80
C GLU A 31 4.63 20.25 6.22
N GLN A 32 3.83 19.70 7.14
CA GLN A 32 3.81 20.13 8.54
C GLN A 32 5.00 19.60 9.36
N ASP A 33 5.57 18.44 8.97
CA ASP A 33 6.77 17.89 9.61
C ASP A 33 7.99 18.71 9.18
N THR A 34 8.79 19.12 10.17
CA THR A 34 10.04 19.86 9.92
C THR A 34 11.16 18.92 9.49
N ARG A 35 11.12 17.65 9.92
CA ARG A 35 12.12 16.63 9.61
C ARG A 35 11.84 16.02 8.22
N GLN A 36 12.91 15.67 7.53
CA GLN A 36 12.91 14.87 6.31
C GLN A 36 13.89 13.70 6.47
N THR A 37 13.88 12.78 5.52
CA THR A 37 14.87 11.70 5.44
C THR A 37 16.29 12.27 5.37
N GLY A 38 17.18 11.73 6.20
CA GLY A 38 18.62 12.01 6.17
C GLY A 38 19.39 11.06 5.25
N ASP A 39 20.69 11.03 5.42
CA ASP A 39 21.59 10.16 4.65
C ASP A 39 21.59 8.71 5.20
N ASP A 40 21.37 8.53 6.49
CA ASP A 40 21.26 7.22 7.14
C ASP A 40 19.78 6.81 7.24
N LEU A 41 19.30 6.12 6.18
CA LEU A 41 17.92 5.66 6.11
C LEU A 41 17.60 4.54 7.10
N ASP A 42 18.60 3.75 7.53
CA ASP A 42 18.39 2.72 8.55
C ASP A 42 18.09 3.39 9.91
N ARG A 43 18.93 4.35 10.30
CA ARG A 43 18.70 5.13 11.51
C ARG A 43 17.36 5.84 11.48
N ASP A 44 17.03 6.49 10.38
CA ASP A 44 15.75 7.21 10.24
C ASP A 44 14.57 6.25 10.31
N PHE A 45 14.65 5.10 9.65
CA PHE A 45 13.56 4.14 9.64
C PHE A 45 13.25 3.60 11.04
N PHE A 46 14.26 3.21 11.81
CA PHE A 46 14.07 2.60 13.13
C PHE A 46 13.91 3.58 14.27
N HIS A 47 14.36 4.85 14.12
CA HIS A 47 14.40 5.81 15.22
C HIS A 47 13.66 7.12 14.97
N TRP A 48 13.12 7.36 13.76
CA TRP A 48 12.27 8.53 13.51
C TRP A 48 10.83 8.23 13.87
N HIS A 49 10.40 8.66 15.05
CA HIS A 49 9.02 8.54 15.48
C HIS A 49 8.09 9.43 14.64
N ARG A 50 7.12 8.82 13.94
CA ARG A 50 6.18 9.47 13.01
C ARG A 50 4.73 9.18 13.39
N PRO A 51 4.19 9.81 14.46
CA PRO A 51 2.87 9.46 15.02
C PRO A 51 1.70 9.67 14.08
N ARG A 52 1.89 10.47 13.03
CA ARG A 52 0.87 10.75 12.00
C ARG A 52 0.86 9.75 10.85
N ILE A 53 1.90 8.95 10.74
CA ILE A 53 2.08 7.92 9.72
C ILE A 53 2.35 6.60 10.45
N PRO A 54 1.34 5.98 11.07
CA PRO A 54 1.53 4.76 11.88
C PRO A 54 2.13 3.61 11.07
N GLN A 55 1.89 3.60 9.75
CA GLN A 55 2.46 2.61 8.83
C GLN A 55 3.90 2.92 8.39
N ALA A 56 4.54 3.99 8.88
CA ALA A 56 5.88 4.38 8.42
C ALA A 56 6.94 3.28 8.59
N VAL A 57 6.84 2.51 9.68
CA VAL A 57 7.76 1.43 10.04
C VAL A 57 7.21 0.03 9.75
N GLN A 58 6.03 -0.05 9.13
CA GLN A 58 5.44 -1.33 8.73
C GLN A 58 6.00 -1.80 7.38
N PRO A 59 5.99 -3.10 7.09
CA PRO A 59 6.41 -3.59 5.78
C PRO A 59 5.46 -3.14 4.68
N HIS A 60 6.02 -2.94 3.50
CA HIS A 60 5.27 -2.59 2.29
C HIS A 60 5.67 -3.53 1.15
N SER A 61 4.70 -3.91 0.33
CA SER A 61 4.94 -4.48 -0.99
C SER A 61 4.64 -3.40 -2.02
N LEU A 62 5.65 -2.96 -2.76
CA LEU A 62 5.44 -2.01 -3.84
C LEU A 62 5.12 -2.78 -5.11
N LEU A 63 3.83 -2.79 -5.45
CA LEU A 63 3.27 -3.57 -6.56
C LEU A 63 3.62 -2.97 -7.93
N ALA A 64 3.42 -3.73 -9.00
CA ALA A 64 3.73 -3.34 -10.38
C ALA A 64 3.32 -1.91 -10.76
N PRO A 65 2.13 -1.38 -10.42
CA PRO A 65 1.78 -0.01 -10.78
C PRO A 65 2.73 1.05 -10.20
N VAL A 66 3.38 0.78 -9.06
CA VAL A 66 4.41 1.69 -8.53
C VAL A 66 5.60 1.74 -9.47
N ARG A 67 6.09 0.57 -9.92
CA ARG A 67 7.19 0.46 -10.87
C ARG A 67 6.84 1.12 -12.20
N THR A 68 5.68 0.80 -12.75
CA THR A 68 5.21 1.36 -14.05
C THR A 68 5.11 2.88 -14.01
N VAL A 69 4.51 3.44 -12.94
CA VAL A 69 4.43 4.90 -12.77
C VAL A 69 5.82 5.54 -12.62
N LEU A 70 6.70 4.95 -11.81
CA LEU A 70 8.05 5.53 -11.62
C LEU A 70 8.86 5.48 -12.91
N LEU A 71 8.82 4.38 -13.66
CA LEU A 71 9.53 4.28 -14.95
C LEU A 71 8.99 5.25 -15.99
N GLY A 72 7.66 5.41 -16.08
CA GLY A 72 7.05 6.30 -17.06
C GLY A 72 7.16 7.78 -16.74
N GLU A 73 7.04 8.16 -15.45
CA GLU A 73 6.93 9.55 -15.03
C GLU A 73 8.23 10.10 -14.41
N THR A 74 8.96 9.26 -13.72
CA THR A 74 10.10 9.66 -12.87
C THR A 74 11.23 8.62 -12.90
N PRO A 75 11.81 8.31 -14.09
CA PRO A 75 12.81 7.23 -14.24
C PRO A 75 14.09 7.47 -13.41
N ASP A 76 14.43 8.71 -13.11
CA ASP A 76 15.52 9.07 -12.21
C ASP A 76 15.22 8.69 -10.75
N VAL A 77 13.96 8.82 -10.30
CA VAL A 77 13.52 8.35 -8.97
C VAL A 77 13.65 6.82 -8.90
N TYR A 78 13.25 6.12 -9.98
CA TYR A 78 13.38 4.68 -10.05
C TYR A 78 14.84 4.22 -9.97
N THR A 79 15.72 4.88 -10.73
CA THR A 79 17.16 4.61 -10.70
C THR A 79 17.76 4.88 -9.32
N ASP A 80 17.40 5.99 -8.68
CA ASP A 80 17.86 6.33 -7.32
C ASP A 80 17.34 5.34 -6.27
N LEU A 81 16.09 4.86 -6.43
CA LEU A 81 15.49 3.84 -5.58
C LEU A 81 16.30 2.54 -5.60
N LEU A 82 16.67 2.05 -6.79
CA LEU A 82 17.51 0.87 -6.94
C LEU A 82 18.93 1.11 -6.40
N ALA A 83 19.52 2.27 -6.66
CA ALA A 83 20.84 2.63 -6.14
C ALA A 83 20.88 2.68 -4.60
N ARG A 84 19.74 2.95 -3.94
CA ARG A 84 19.58 2.91 -2.47
C ARG A 84 19.32 1.51 -1.91
N GLY A 85 19.34 0.49 -2.74
CA GLY A 85 19.24 -0.91 -2.33
C GLY A 85 17.88 -1.57 -2.51
N ALA A 86 16.89 -0.89 -3.09
CA ALA A 86 15.65 -1.54 -3.51
C ALA A 86 15.95 -2.62 -4.55
N ARG A 87 15.17 -3.71 -4.54
CA ARG A 87 15.37 -4.85 -5.43
C ARG A 87 14.07 -5.16 -6.17
N GLU A 88 14.18 -5.50 -7.43
CA GLU A 88 13.10 -6.10 -8.20
C GLU A 88 12.97 -7.58 -7.86
N TYR A 89 11.75 -8.07 -7.84
CA TYR A 89 11.41 -9.48 -7.76
C TYR A 89 10.32 -9.76 -8.79
N HIS A 90 10.65 -10.51 -9.79
CA HIS A 90 9.70 -10.98 -10.78
C HIS A 90 8.92 -12.18 -10.23
N GLU A 91 7.60 -12.25 -10.41
CA GLU A 91 6.80 -13.35 -9.84
C GLU A 91 7.21 -14.74 -10.38
N PHE A 92 7.81 -14.78 -11.59
CA PHE A 92 8.36 -16.03 -12.15
C PHE A 92 9.74 -16.42 -11.64
N ASP A 93 10.44 -15.59 -10.87
CA ASP A 93 11.65 -15.97 -10.14
C ASP A 93 11.37 -17.07 -9.10
N TRP A 94 10.10 -17.37 -8.88
CA TRP A 94 9.65 -18.53 -8.12
C TRP A 94 10.01 -19.87 -8.79
N PHE A 95 10.06 -19.92 -10.12
CA PHE A 95 10.37 -21.13 -10.88
C PHE A 95 11.86 -21.20 -11.22
N ASP A 96 12.42 -22.43 -11.32
CA ASP A 96 13.81 -22.63 -11.69
C ASP A 96 14.10 -22.11 -13.11
N GLU A 97 13.10 -22.19 -13.99
CA GLU A 97 13.12 -21.62 -15.34
C GLU A 97 11.89 -20.74 -15.55
N HIS A 98 12.11 -19.56 -16.10
CA HIS A 98 10.98 -18.68 -16.46
C HIS A 98 10.14 -19.34 -17.57
N PRO A 99 8.82 -19.28 -17.48
CA PRO A 99 7.95 -19.75 -18.55
C PRO A 99 8.15 -18.90 -19.83
N PRO A 100 7.68 -19.41 -20.99
CA PRO A 100 7.68 -18.62 -22.21
C PRO A 100 6.98 -17.26 -21.98
N HIS A 101 7.68 -16.19 -22.39
CA HIS A 101 7.22 -14.82 -22.21
C HIS A 101 5.90 -14.58 -22.94
N ARG A 102 4.99 -13.88 -22.26
CA ARG A 102 3.74 -13.32 -22.83
C ARG A 102 3.72 -11.82 -22.61
N ALA A 103 3.01 -11.08 -23.48
CA ALA A 103 2.86 -9.63 -23.31
C ALA A 103 2.25 -9.31 -21.95
N GLY A 104 2.86 -8.36 -21.24
CA GLY A 104 2.50 -7.96 -19.88
C GLY A 104 3.24 -8.72 -18.76
N ASP A 105 4.01 -9.77 -19.06
CA ASP A 105 4.80 -10.47 -18.04
C ASP A 105 5.87 -9.55 -17.42
N GLU A 106 6.40 -8.60 -18.19
CA GLU A 106 7.35 -7.59 -17.74
C GLU A 106 6.82 -6.69 -16.63
N GLU A 107 5.50 -6.66 -16.45
CA GLU A 107 4.84 -5.90 -15.38
C GLU A 107 4.72 -6.69 -14.06
N LEU A 108 4.95 -8.01 -14.07
CA LEU A 108 4.77 -8.88 -12.90
C LEU A 108 5.93 -8.76 -11.90
N VAL A 109 6.27 -7.53 -11.54
CA VAL A 109 7.42 -7.20 -10.68
C VAL A 109 6.98 -6.50 -9.40
N THR A 110 7.38 -7.05 -8.25
CA THR A 110 7.30 -6.41 -6.94
C THR A 110 8.62 -5.70 -6.64
N LEU A 111 8.57 -4.43 -6.22
CA LEU A 111 9.74 -3.75 -5.66
C LEU A 111 9.84 -4.05 -4.16
N ARG A 112 10.92 -4.71 -3.76
CA ARG A 112 11.25 -5.06 -2.38
C ARG A 112 12.07 -3.94 -1.76
N THR A 113 11.43 -3.11 -0.95
CA THR A 113 12.08 -1.96 -0.30
C THR A 113 11.24 -1.44 0.85
N ARG A 114 11.88 -0.81 1.83
CA ARG A 114 11.17 -0.06 2.87
C ARG A 114 10.60 1.23 2.29
N ARG A 115 9.47 1.64 2.81
CA ARG A 115 8.79 2.87 2.43
C ARG A 115 9.71 4.10 2.46
N ILE A 116 10.60 4.18 3.46
CA ILE A 116 11.51 5.32 3.65
C ILE A 116 12.47 5.52 2.47
N VAL A 117 12.85 4.44 1.79
CA VAL A 117 13.75 4.50 0.62
C VAL A 117 13.05 5.19 -0.55
N LEU A 118 11.78 4.85 -0.81
CA LEU A 118 10.98 5.53 -1.83
C LEU A 118 10.73 7.00 -1.47
N GLU A 119 10.44 7.29 -0.19
CA GLU A 119 10.28 8.68 0.29
C GLU A 119 11.57 9.49 0.11
N ALA A 120 12.74 8.89 0.35
CA ALA A 120 14.04 9.54 0.15
C ALA A 120 14.33 9.83 -1.31
N ALA A 121 14.09 8.87 -2.21
CA ALA A 121 14.27 9.04 -3.65
C ALA A 121 13.36 10.14 -4.22
N LEU A 122 12.06 10.11 -3.86
CA LEU A 122 11.11 11.16 -4.24
C LEU A 122 11.51 12.53 -3.68
N THR A 123 11.92 12.60 -2.41
CA THR A 123 12.36 13.85 -1.77
C THR A 123 13.59 14.42 -2.48
N ALA A 124 14.54 13.58 -2.85
CA ALA A 124 15.73 14.00 -3.58
C ALA A 124 15.40 14.55 -4.98
N ALA A 125 14.47 13.93 -5.70
CA ALA A 125 14.01 14.40 -6.99
C ALA A 125 13.23 15.73 -6.89
N VAL A 126 12.29 15.84 -5.95
CA VAL A 126 11.51 17.06 -5.68
C VAL A 126 12.43 18.24 -5.36
N ARG A 127 13.51 18.03 -4.61
CA ARG A 127 14.48 19.10 -4.29
C ARG A 127 15.26 19.60 -5.49
N ARG A 128 15.40 18.80 -6.53
CA ARG A 128 16.08 19.18 -7.79
C ARG A 128 15.13 19.79 -8.82
N GLU A 129 13.81 19.68 -8.59
CA GLU A 129 12.80 20.18 -9.52
C GLU A 129 12.57 21.68 -9.30
N PRO A 130 12.98 22.55 -10.25
CA PRO A 130 12.96 24.01 -10.04
C PRO A 130 11.54 24.58 -9.94
N THR A 131 10.54 23.90 -10.45
CA THR A 131 9.13 24.32 -10.45
C THR A 131 8.40 23.92 -9.16
N VAL A 132 9.07 23.15 -8.24
CA VAL A 132 8.48 22.69 -7.00
C VAL A 132 9.12 23.37 -5.79
N HIS A 133 8.32 24.13 -5.03
CA HIS A 133 8.73 24.80 -3.81
C HIS A 133 8.20 24.09 -2.56
N VAL A 134 9.09 23.45 -1.80
CA VAL A 134 8.71 22.72 -0.58
C VAL A 134 8.72 23.65 0.63
N ARG A 135 7.58 23.77 1.32
CA ARG A 135 7.38 24.53 2.56
C ARG A 135 7.26 23.59 3.76
N ARG A 136 8.41 23.15 4.30
CA ARG A 136 8.44 22.29 5.50
C ARG A 136 8.20 23.08 6.79
N GLY A 137 7.62 22.39 7.80
CA GLY A 137 7.20 23.00 9.05
C GLY A 137 6.02 23.96 8.89
N ARG A 138 5.34 23.93 7.74
CA ARG A 138 4.22 24.81 7.41
C ARG A 138 2.93 24.01 7.34
N ARG A 139 2.20 24.06 8.45
CA ARG A 139 0.89 23.38 8.55
C ARG A 139 -0.18 24.24 7.87
N VAL A 140 -0.82 23.68 6.85
CA VAL A 140 -2.05 24.26 6.31
C VAL A 140 -3.15 24.16 7.37
N SER A 141 -3.86 25.26 7.60
CA SER A 141 -4.87 25.41 8.65
C SER A 141 -6.29 25.59 8.10
N GLY A 142 -6.46 25.74 6.80
CA GLY A 142 -7.76 25.91 6.15
C GLY A 142 -7.67 26.14 4.67
N LEU A 143 -8.83 26.30 4.04
CA LEU A 143 -8.99 26.63 2.62
C LEU A 143 -9.43 28.10 2.47
N THR A 144 -9.10 28.70 1.33
CA THR A 144 -9.72 29.93 0.85
C THR A 144 -10.79 29.53 -0.16
N VAL A 145 -12.04 29.90 0.09
CA VAL A 145 -13.20 29.50 -0.73
C VAL A 145 -13.90 30.75 -1.23
N ALA A 146 -14.09 30.84 -2.54
CA ALA A 146 -14.92 31.85 -3.18
C ALA A 146 -16.34 31.33 -3.39
N GLU A 147 -17.31 32.25 -3.33
CA GLU A 147 -18.71 31.94 -3.63
C GLU A 147 -18.88 31.46 -5.07
N GLY A 148 -19.84 30.55 -5.28
CA GLY A 148 -20.15 29.97 -6.59
C GLY A 148 -21.12 28.80 -6.47
N ARG A 149 -21.48 28.21 -7.61
CA ARG A 149 -22.31 27.00 -7.68
C ARG A 149 -21.73 26.03 -8.71
N PRO A 150 -20.88 25.08 -8.28
CA PRO A 150 -20.38 24.88 -6.89
C PRO A 150 -19.42 25.99 -6.45
N PRO A 151 -19.15 26.13 -5.12
CA PRO A 151 -18.12 27.03 -4.61
C PRO A 151 -16.74 26.67 -5.14
N ARG A 152 -15.82 27.66 -5.20
CA ARG A 152 -14.46 27.44 -5.71
C ARG A 152 -13.41 27.59 -4.61
N VAL A 153 -12.57 26.60 -4.46
CA VAL A 153 -11.34 26.72 -3.66
C VAL A 153 -10.30 27.48 -4.48
N THR A 154 -9.80 28.59 -3.91
CA THR A 154 -8.86 29.51 -4.56
C THR A 154 -7.48 29.48 -3.90
N GLY A 155 -7.26 28.61 -2.92
CA GLY A 155 -6.01 28.46 -2.24
C GLY A 155 -6.11 27.84 -0.86
N VAL A 156 -5.00 27.91 -0.12
CA VAL A 156 -4.88 27.39 1.25
C VAL A 156 -4.45 28.49 2.21
N ARG A 157 -4.66 28.29 3.52
CA ARG A 157 -4.18 29.18 4.57
C ARG A 157 -3.14 28.47 5.44
N VAL A 158 -2.07 29.19 5.76
CA VAL A 158 -1.04 28.77 6.71
C VAL A 158 -1.06 29.77 7.88
N GLY A 159 -1.71 29.39 8.97
CA GLY A 159 -2.09 30.35 10.01
C GLY A 159 -3.05 31.41 9.46
N ALA A 160 -2.69 32.69 9.52
CA ALA A 160 -3.45 33.80 8.96
C ALA A 160 -3.07 34.13 7.49
N GLU A 161 -1.98 33.58 6.96
CA GLU A 161 -1.44 33.89 5.65
C GLU A 161 -2.15 33.09 4.55
N PRO A 162 -2.81 33.72 3.58
CA PRO A 162 -3.39 33.05 2.42
C PRO A 162 -2.29 32.76 1.36
N HIS A 163 -2.39 31.60 0.73
CA HIS A 163 -1.58 31.20 -0.42
C HIS A 163 -2.54 30.84 -1.57
N GLU A 164 -2.57 31.69 -2.57
CA GLU A 164 -3.40 31.50 -3.75
C GLU A 164 -2.93 30.30 -4.59
N ALA A 165 -3.88 29.56 -5.13
CA ALA A 165 -3.66 28.47 -6.06
C ALA A 165 -4.84 28.33 -7.02
N ASP A 166 -4.55 27.92 -8.25
CA ASP A 166 -5.56 27.61 -9.26
C ASP A 166 -6.14 26.22 -9.02
N LEU A 167 -5.32 25.33 -8.41
CA LEU A 167 -5.69 23.98 -7.99
C LEU A 167 -5.05 23.68 -6.62
N VAL A 168 -5.86 23.19 -5.68
CA VAL A 168 -5.40 22.62 -4.41
C VAL A 168 -5.50 21.09 -4.48
N VAL A 169 -4.45 20.40 -4.09
CA VAL A 169 -4.41 18.93 -4.01
C VAL A 169 -4.29 18.50 -2.56
N ASP A 170 -5.34 17.88 -2.03
CA ASP A 170 -5.30 17.26 -0.71
C ASP A 170 -4.58 15.91 -0.78
N ALA A 171 -3.35 15.86 -0.29
CA ALA A 171 -2.51 14.68 -0.07
C ALA A 171 -2.18 14.50 1.44
N ALA A 172 -3.02 15.06 2.34
CA ALA A 172 -2.78 15.05 3.78
C ALA A 172 -3.01 13.68 4.44
N GLY A 173 -3.40 12.67 3.66
CA GLY A 173 -3.56 11.29 4.08
C GLY A 173 -4.91 11.02 4.77
N ARG A 174 -5.04 9.82 5.37
CA ARG A 174 -6.32 9.31 5.91
C ARG A 174 -7.01 10.20 6.94
N ARG A 175 -6.27 11.07 7.61
CA ARG A 175 -6.77 12.03 8.60
C ARG A 175 -6.82 13.45 8.04
N SER A 176 -7.04 13.58 6.73
CA SER A 176 -7.16 14.89 6.10
C SER A 176 -8.25 15.73 6.80
N PRO A 177 -7.94 16.98 7.16
CA PRO A 177 -8.92 17.90 7.72
C PRO A 177 -9.79 18.57 6.66
N VAL A 178 -9.54 18.35 5.38
CA VAL A 178 -10.25 19.01 4.26
C VAL A 178 -11.77 18.83 4.33
N PRO A 179 -12.35 17.64 4.62
CA PRO A 179 -13.79 17.50 4.77
C PRO A 179 -14.38 18.44 5.82
N ALA A 180 -13.71 18.59 6.96
CA ALA A 180 -14.15 19.51 8.02
C ALA A 180 -14.02 20.99 7.60
N TRP A 181 -12.96 21.35 6.85
CA TRP A 181 -12.80 22.71 6.34
C TRP A 181 -13.86 23.09 5.31
N LEU A 182 -14.25 22.17 4.44
CA LEU A 182 -15.33 22.37 3.47
C LEU A 182 -16.66 22.61 4.18
N THR A 183 -16.99 21.79 5.18
CA THR A 183 -18.20 21.98 6.00
C THR A 183 -18.19 23.33 6.73
N ALA A 184 -17.04 23.71 7.32
CA ALA A 184 -16.89 25.00 8.00
C ALA A 184 -17.02 26.21 7.04
N ALA A 185 -16.69 26.02 5.76
CA ALA A 185 -16.87 27.03 4.71
C ALA A 185 -18.29 27.05 4.10
N GLY A 186 -19.22 26.24 4.63
CA GLY A 186 -20.60 26.18 4.14
C GLY A 186 -20.79 25.38 2.86
N CYS A 187 -19.77 24.60 2.42
CA CYS A 187 -19.90 23.69 1.30
C CYS A 187 -20.70 22.44 1.71
N ARG A 188 -21.34 21.77 0.75
CA ARG A 188 -21.92 20.46 1.02
C ARG A 188 -20.82 19.47 1.45
N PRO A 189 -21.13 18.49 2.33
CA PRO A 189 -20.12 17.53 2.78
C PRO A 189 -19.69 16.62 1.64
N PRO A 190 -18.39 16.19 1.62
CA PRO A 190 -17.95 15.10 0.76
C PRO A 190 -18.67 13.78 1.06
N VAL A 191 -18.78 12.92 0.06
CA VAL A 191 -19.27 11.55 0.25
C VAL A 191 -18.16 10.71 0.88
N VAL A 192 -18.45 10.14 2.05
CA VAL A 192 -17.50 9.32 2.79
C VAL A 192 -18.08 7.92 2.99
N ASP A 193 -17.36 6.92 2.51
CA ASP A 193 -17.63 5.52 2.77
C ASP A 193 -16.52 4.96 3.65
N SER A 194 -16.88 4.28 4.74
CA SER A 194 -15.92 3.77 5.73
C SER A 194 -16.26 2.36 6.12
N HIS A 195 -15.26 1.49 6.14
CA HIS A 195 -15.40 0.08 6.46
C HIS A 195 -14.36 -0.33 7.50
N ARG A 196 -14.82 -0.96 8.58
CA ARG A 196 -13.94 -1.43 9.66
C ARG A 196 -13.33 -2.78 9.28
N ALA A 197 -12.01 -2.83 9.14
CA ALA A 197 -11.30 -4.06 8.77
C ALA A 197 -11.22 -5.11 9.90
N GLY A 198 -11.29 -4.73 11.17
CA GLY A 198 -11.33 -5.63 12.30
C GLY A 198 -10.06 -6.45 12.55
N ILE A 199 -8.92 -6.08 11.95
CA ILE A 199 -7.66 -6.81 12.04
C ILE A 199 -6.54 -5.97 12.63
N ALA A 200 -5.58 -6.64 13.24
CA ALA A 200 -4.39 -6.07 13.85
C ALA A 200 -3.13 -6.74 13.29
N TYR A 201 -2.08 -5.96 13.22
CA TYR A 201 -0.78 -6.34 12.72
C TYR A 201 0.26 -6.24 13.84
N LEU A 202 1.15 -7.22 13.90
CA LEU A 202 2.34 -7.19 14.73
C LEU A 202 3.53 -7.51 13.82
N CYS A 203 4.46 -6.58 13.71
CA CYS A 203 5.60 -6.68 12.81
C CYS A 203 6.90 -6.61 13.60
N ARG A 204 7.92 -7.36 13.16
CA ARG A 204 9.29 -7.23 13.64
C ARG A 204 10.26 -7.31 12.49
N TRP A 205 11.27 -6.44 12.51
CA TRP A 205 12.30 -6.37 11.48
C TRP A 205 13.56 -7.13 11.89
N TYR A 206 14.21 -7.70 10.89
CA TYR A 206 15.43 -8.49 11.01
C TYR A 206 16.44 -8.11 9.93
N ARG A 207 17.70 -8.44 10.16
CA ARG A 207 18.78 -8.38 9.16
C ARG A 207 19.21 -9.79 8.82
N LEU A 208 19.49 -10.06 7.55
CA LEU A 208 20.08 -11.30 7.08
C LEU A 208 21.55 -11.40 7.52
N ARG A 209 22.05 -12.62 7.67
CA ARG A 209 23.49 -12.86 7.90
C ARG A 209 24.29 -12.41 6.68
N ALA A 210 25.43 -11.75 6.93
CA ALA A 210 26.27 -11.21 5.86
C ALA A 210 26.76 -12.29 4.89
N ASP A 211 27.13 -13.46 5.42
CA ASP A 211 27.70 -14.59 4.66
C ASP A 211 26.66 -15.68 4.35
N GLY A 212 25.37 -15.40 4.58
CA GLY A 212 24.29 -16.36 4.37
C GLY A 212 23.54 -16.15 3.05
N PRO A 213 22.63 -17.08 2.71
CA PRO A 213 21.74 -16.94 1.57
C PRO A 213 20.81 -15.71 1.75
N ARG A 214 20.36 -15.15 0.62
CA ARG A 214 19.52 -13.94 0.59
C ARG A 214 18.02 -14.24 0.64
N ASP A 215 17.66 -15.49 0.45
CA ASP A 215 16.31 -16.03 0.59
C ASP A 215 16.37 -17.51 0.97
N PRO A 216 15.29 -18.09 1.47
CA PRO A 216 15.23 -19.51 1.84
C PRO A 216 14.96 -20.46 0.66
N GLY A 217 15.11 -20.00 -0.59
CA GLY A 217 14.76 -20.75 -1.80
C GLY A 217 13.25 -20.78 -2.05
N ARG A 218 12.73 -21.93 -2.51
CA ARG A 218 11.31 -22.10 -2.87
C ARG A 218 10.40 -22.21 -1.64
N VAL A 219 10.43 -21.18 -0.81
CA VAL A 219 9.55 -21.02 0.35
C VAL A 219 8.60 -19.85 0.11
N LYS A 220 7.28 -20.07 0.27
CA LYS A 220 6.28 -19.02 0.14
C LYS A 220 6.53 -17.93 1.18
N ASN A 221 6.25 -16.67 0.83
CA ASN A 221 6.37 -15.55 1.76
C ASN A 221 5.16 -15.41 2.71
N GLY A 222 4.23 -16.34 2.66
CA GLY A 222 3.03 -16.32 3.50
C GLY A 222 2.63 -17.70 3.96
N SER A 223 2.15 -17.77 5.19
CA SER A 223 1.55 -18.94 5.84
C SER A 223 0.27 -18.53 6.54
N ALA A 224 -0.60 -19.48 6.84
CA ALA A 224 -1.87 -19.22 7.51
C ALA A 224 -2.22 -20.28 8.54
N ALA A 225 -2.89 -19.84 9.61
CA ALA A 225 -3.66 -20.64 10.54
C ALA A 225 -5.15 -20.24 10.43
N PRO A 226 -6.10 -21.01 10.97
CA PRO A 226 -7.50 -20.61 10.95
C PRO A 226 -7.79 -19.23 11.55
N PHE A 227 -7.00 -18.81 12.53
CA PHE A 227 -7.17 -17.58 13.34
C PHE A 227 -6.08 -16.52 13.10
N ALA A 228 -5.05 -16.81 12.30
CA ALA A 228 -3.94 -15.89 12.06
C ALA A 228 -3.39 -16.02 10.64
N LEU A 229 -2.83 -14.93 10.12
CA LEU A 229 -2.00 -14.91 8.93
C LEU A 229 -0.58 -14.55 9.33
N ALA A 230 0.39 -15.11 8.65
CA ALA A 230 1.80 -14.77 8.79
C ALA A 230 2.40 -14.43 7.41
N GLY A 231 3.22 -13.39 7.36
CA GLY A 231 3.86 -12.97 6.12
C GLY A 231 5.28 -12.49 6.34
N VAL A 232 6.12 -12.73 5.35
CA VAL A 232 7.49 -12.24 5.30
C VAL A 232 7.63 -11.24 4.17
N PHE A 233 8.29 -10.16 4.45
CA PHE A 233 8.50 -9.04 3.53
C PHE A 233 10.00 -8.77 3.36
N PRO A 234 10.65 -9.43 2.39
CA PRO A 234 12.02 -9.11 2.02
C PRO A 234 12.11 -7.67 1.54
N SER A 235 13.21 -6.99 1.88
CA SER A 235 13.32 -5.55 1.67
C SER A 235 14.73 -5.16 1.20
N ASP A 236 15.01 -3.86 1.19
CA ASP A 236 16.32 -3.30 0.85
C ASP A 236 17.37 -3.62 1.92
N ASN A 237 18.64 -3.53 1.51
CA ASN A 237 19.81 -3.57 2.39
C ASN A 237 19.81 -4.78 3.35
N ASP A 238 19.48 -5.96 2.81
CA ASP A 238 19.48 -7.23 3.53
C ASP A 238 18.57 -7.22 4.78
N THR A 239 17.53 -6.42 4.77
CA THR A 239 16.49 -6.43 5.80
C THR A 239 15.25 -7.20 5.33
N PHE A 240 14.53 -7.75 6.29
CA PHE A 240 13.21 -8.30 6.07
C PHE A 240 12.33 -8.10 7.30
N ALA A 241 11.02 -8.11 7.11
CA ALA A 241 10.06 -8.08 8.21
C ALA A 241 9.26 -9.37 8.26
N VAL A 242 8.97 -9.80 9.48
CA VAL A 242 7.95 -10.81 9.77
C VAL A 242 6.71 -10.10 10.32
N ASN A 243 5.55 -10.43 9.80
CA ASN A 243 4.29 -9.82 10.18
C ASN A 243 3.26 -10.90 10.54
N LEU A 244 2.66 -10.79 11.71
CA LEU A 244 1.52 -11.60 12.15
C LEU A 244 0.27 -10.74 12.10
N VAL A 245 -0.83 -11.31 11.58
CA VAL A 245 -2.12 -10.65 11.43
C VAL A 245 -3.17 -11.47 12.15
N LEU A 246 -3.89 -10.84 13.07
CA LEU A 246 -4.92 -11.45 13.88
C LEU A 246 -6.19 -10.59 13.91
N SER A 247 -7.31 -11.17 14.33
CA SER A 247 -8.49 -10.39 14.68
C SER A 247 -8.17 -9.39 15.79
N THR A 248 -8.74 -8.18 15.73
CA THR A 248 -8.65 -7.22 16.85
C THR A 248 -9.28 -7.75 18.13
N GLY A 249 -10.16 -8.75 18.04
CA GLY A 249 -10.78 -9.45 19.16
C GLY A 249 -9.96 -10.61 19.73
N ASP A 250 -8.83 -11.00 19.09
CA ASP A 250 -8.04 -12.14 19.58
C ASP A 250 -7.38 -11.80 20.93
N PRO A 251 -7.62 -12.60 21.98
CA PRO A 251 -7.13 -12.32 23.33
C PRO A 251 -5.60 -12.45 23.46
N THR A 252 -4.97 -13.21 22.58
CA THR A 252 -3.52 -13.51 22.65
C THR A 252 -2.64 -12.41 22.07
N ARG A 253 -3.20 -11.49 21.27
CA ARG A 253 -2.41 -10.45 20.58
C ARG A 253 -1.58 -9.56 21.50
N GLY A 254 -2.03 -9.37 22.75
CA GLY A 254 -1.31 -8.56 23.75
C GLY A 254 0.02 -9.18 24.16
N ALA A 255 0.08 -10.49 24.28
CA ALA A 255 1.30 -11.22 24.62
C ALA A 255 2.35 -11.16 23.49
N LEU A 256 1.92 -11.05 22.25
CA LEU A 256 2.83 -10.95 21.10
C LEU A 256 3.65 -9.64 21.06
N ILE A 257 3.41 -8.70 21.97
CA ILE A 257 4.28 -7.51 22.11
C ILE A 257 5.64 -7.91 22.71
N ASP A 258 5.69 -8.98 23.48
CA ASP A 258 6.95 -9.57 23.94
C ASP A 258 7.73 -10.15 22.75
N PRO A 259 8.99 -9.75 22.56
CA PRO A 259 9.79 -10.21 21.43
C PRO A 259 10.06 -11.71 21.42
N ALA A 260 10.14 -12.39 22.57
CA ALA A 260 10.38 -13.82 22.62
C ALA A 260 9.11 -14.60 22.28
N VAL A 261 7.97 -14.16 22.79
CA VAL A 261 6.65 -14.72 22.48
C VAL A 261 6.34 -14.54 20.99
N PHE A 262 6.60 -13.34 20.45
CA PHE A 262 6.42 -13.07 19.01
C PHE A 262 7.25 -14.03 18.14
N GLU A 263 8.52 -14.23 18.49
CA GLU A 263 9.42 -15.06 17.68
C GLU A 263 9.04 -16.54 17.77
N ALA A 264 8.68 -17.03 18.95
CA ALA A 264 8.16 -18.38 19.12
C ALA A 264 6.88 -18.61 18.29
N ALA A 265 5.93 -17.67 18.37
CA ALA A 265 4.70 -17.70 17.58
C ALA A 265 4.96 -17.61 16.06
N ALA A 266 5.86 -16.74 15.62
CA ALA A 266 6.22 -16.60 14.22
C ALA A 266 6.87 -17.89 13.66
N ARG A 267 7.74 -18.55 14.43
CA ARG A 267 8.38 -19.82 14.06
C ARG A 267 7.40 -20.98 13.88
N ALA A 268 6.19 -20.87 14.42
CA ALA A 268 5.14 -21.87 14.18
C ALA A 268 4.56 -21.82 12.74
N PHE A 269 4.91 -20.79 11.96
CA PHE A 269 4.54 -20.65 10.56
C PHE A 269 5.73 -20.98 9.66
N PRO A 270 5.63 -21.98 8.75
CA PRO A 270 6.77 -22.43 7.92
C PRO A 270 7.45 -21.31 7.14
N ALA A 271 6.69 -20.38 6.55
CA ALA A 271 7.25 -19.25 5.85
C ALA A 271 8.14 -18.38 6.76
N CYS A 272 7.68 -18.08 7.96
CA CYS A 272 8.41 -17.24 8.90
C CYS A 272 9.62 -17.98 9.50
N ALA A 273 9.49 -19.27 9.84
CA ALA A 273 10.58 -20.08 10.36
C ALA A 273 11.77 -20.09 9.39
N ALA A 274 11.51 -20.37 8.11
CA ALA A 274 12.56 -20.43 7.08
C ALA A 274 13.35 -19.12 6.95
N TRP A 275 12.69 -17.97 7.04
CA TRP A 275 13.34 -16.67 7.00
C TRP A 275 14.05 -16.31 8.31
N LEU A 276 13.47 -16.65 9.46
CA LEU A 276 14.09 -16.43 10.77
C LEU A 276 15.39 -17.24 10.94
N ASP A 277 15.50 -18.40 10.27
CA ASP A 277 16.73 -19.17 10.25
C ASP A 277 17.88 -18.49 9.48
N LEU A 278 17.56 -17.54 8.61
CA LEU A 278 18.53 -16.71 7.90
C LEU A 278 18.90 -15.42 8.67
N ALA A 279 18.16 -15.07 9.72
CA ALA A 279 18.38 -13.84 10.46
C ALA A 279 19.70 -13.86 11.23
N ALA A 280 20.43 -12.74 11.16
CA ALA A 280 21.58 -12.48 12.04
C ALA A 280 21.11 -11.88 13.37
N GLU A 281 20.23 -10.87 13.28
CA GLU A 281 19.79 -10.10 14.44
C GLU A 281 18.41 -9.46 14.20
N PRO A 282 17.61 -9.26 15.25
CA PRO A 282 16.44 -8.40 15.18
C PRO A 282 16.87 -6.93 15.11
N ARG A 283 16.15 -6.13 14.32
CA ARG A 283 16.41 -4.70 14.10
C ARG A 283 15.40 -3.80 14.80
N SER A 284 14.29 -4.34 15.29
CA SER A 284 13.26 -3.58 15.99
C SER A 284 12.68 -4.34 17.18
N ALA A 285 12.01 -3.63 18.07
CA ALA A 285 10.98 -4.21 18.92
C ALA A 285 9.83 -4.76 18.06
N VAL A 286 8.85 -5.40 18.68
CA VAL A 286 7.60 -5.72 18.00
C VAL A 286 6.78 -4.43 17.81
N LEU A 287 6.31 -4.19 16.61
CA LEU A 287 5.65 -2.96 16.16
C LEU A 287 4.16 -3.25 15.92
N PRO A 288 3.29 -3.00 16.90
CA PRO A 288 1.85 -3.23 16.74
C PRO A 288 1.21 -2.13 15.89
N MET A 289 0.21 -2.50 15.08
CA MET A 289 -0.60 -1.59 14.31
C MET A 289 -2.03 -2.12 14.19
N ALA A 290 -3.03 -1.26 14.44
CA ALA A 290 -4.45 -1.58 14.28
C ALA A 290 -5.25 -0.32 13.93
N GLY A 291 -6.54 -0.48 13.62
CA GLY A 291 -7.45 0.62 13.29
C GLY A 291 -7.11 1.30 11.96
N LEU A 292 -6.59 0.54 11.00
CA LEU A 292 -6.44 0.96 9.60
C LEU A 292 -7.68 0.52 8.82
N ASP A 293 -8.78 1.22 9.09
CA ASP A 293 -10.07 0.97 8.45
C ASP A 293 -10.05 1.52 7.02
N ASN A 294 -10.74 0.85 6.11
CA ASN A 294 -10.89 1.33 4.74
C ASN A 294 -11.72 2.61 4.72
N ARG A 295 -11.34 3.56 3.88
CA ARG A 295 -12.05 4.82 3.72
C ARG A 295 -11.94 5.34 2.30
N TRP A 296 -13.08 5.62 1.69
CA TRP A 296 -13.23 6.35 0.44
C TRP A 296 -13.78 7.75 0.75
N THR A 297 -13.23 8.78 0.15
CA THR A 297 -13.69 10.16 0.31
C THR A 297 -13.80 10.81 -1.07
N ALA A 298 -15.00 10.93 -1.61
CA ALA A 298 -15.25 11.57 -2.89
C ALA A 298 -15.61 13.06 -2.71
N LEU A 299 -14.96 13.94 -3.46
CA LEU A 299 -15.27 15.37 -3.56
C LEU A 299 -16.25 15.67 -4.70
N GLY A 300 -16.89 14.67 -5.26
CA GLY A 300 -17.94 14.74 -6.27
C GLY A 300 -18.81 13.49 -6.22
N ASP A 301 -20.04 13.62 -6.70
CA ASP A 301 -21.07 12.58 -6.82
C ASP A 301 -21.97 12.85 -8.03
N ASP A 302 -23.13 12.19 -8.12
CA ASP A 302 -24.10 12.38 -9.21
C ASP A 302 -24.65 13.80 -9.30
N ASP A 303 -24.63 14.57 -8.20
CA ASP A 303 -25.00 15.99 -8.16
C ASP A 303 -23.85 16.93 -8.60
N GLY A 304 -22.71 16.37 -9.04
CA GLY A 304 -21.53 17.08 -9.48
C GLY A 304 -20.48 17.29 -8.37
N PRO A 305 -19.47 18.14 -8.63
CA PRO A 305 -18.39 18.39 -7.66
C PRO A 305 -18.89 19.15 -6.42
N VAL A 306 -18.36 18.78 -5.24
CA VAL A 306 -18.60 19.50 -3.98
C VAL A 306 -18.08 20.94 -4.09
N VAL A 307 -16.92 21.08 -4.68
CA VAL A 307 -16.25 22.35 -4.98
C VAL A 307 -15.42 22.20 -6.26
N THR A 308 -15.10 23.31 -6.93
CA THR A 308 -14.05 23.36 -7.96
C THR A 308 -12.73 23.85 -7.37
N GLY A 309 -11.63 23.68 -8.09
CA GLY A 309 -10.28 24.10 -7.65
C GLY A 309 -9.70 23.27 -6.50
N LEU A 310 -10.28 22.11 -6.17
CA LEU A 310 -9.79 21.17 -5.16
C LEU A 310 -10.03 19.73 -5.60
N VAL A 311 -9.02 18.90 -5.45
CA VAL A 311 -9.10 17.44 -5.54
C VAL A 311 -8.33 16.77 -4.40
N ASN A 312 -8.57 15.50 -4.17
CA ASN A 312 -7.84 14.68 -3.20
C ASN A 312 -7.13 13.51 -3.87
N THR A 313 -6.01 13.05 -3.27
CA THR A 313 -5.19 11.94 -3.76
C THR A 313 -4.59 11.11 -2.63
N GLY A 314 -4.13 9.89 -2.94
CA GLY A 314 -3.59 8.98 -1.92
C GLY A 314 -4.60 8.66 -0.83
N ASP A 315 -4.13 8.52 0.42
CA ASP A 315 -4.98 8.12 1.55
C ASP A 315 -6.08 9.15 1.92
N SER A 316 -6.05 10.37 1.39
CA SER A 316 -7.14 11.33 1.55
C SER A 316 -8.32 11.07 0.61
N LEU A 317 -8.08 10.39 -0.52
CA LEU A 317 -9.08 9.90 -1.47
C LEU A 317 -9.47 8.47 -1.15
N ILE A 318 -8.48 7.57 -1.13
CA ILE A 318 -8.65 6.13 -0.95
C ILE A 318 -7.61 5.59 0.03
N HIS A 319 -8.04 5.33 1.25
CA HIS A 319 -7.25 4.64 2.25
C HIS A 319 -7.73 3.19 2.35
N THR A 320 -6.84 2.25 2.16
CA THR A 320 -7.14 0.82 2.27
C THR A 320 -6.37 0.19 3.43
N ASN A 321 -6.98 -0.81 4.05
CA ASN A 321 -6.29 -1.71 4.93
C ASN A 321 -5.10 -2.34 4.17
N PRO A 322 -3.91 -2.50 4.81
CA PRO A 322 -2.70 -2.92 4.11
C PRO A 322 -2.61 -4.40 3.72
N THR A 323 -3.64 -5.24 3.98
CA THR A 323 -3.61 -6.68 3.66
C THR A 323 -3.26 -7.00 2.22
N LEU A 324 -3.75 -6.21 1.26
CA LEU A 324 -3.47 -6.39 -0.16
C LEU A 324 -2.30 -5.53 -0.68
N GLY A 325 -1.81 -4.57 0.12
CA GLY A 325 -0.65 -3.73 -0.24
C GLY A 325 -0.92 -2.65 -1.29
N HIS A 326 -2.17 -2.25 -1.52
CA HIS A 326 -2.59 -1.41 -2.65
C HIS A 326 -2.28 0.09 -2.47
N GLY A 327 -2.17 0.62 -1.24
CA GLY A 327 -2.21 2.06 -0.94
C GLY A 327 -1.21 2.92 -1.74
N VAL A 328 0.06 2.51 -1.82
CA VAL A 328 1.08 3.28 -2.57
C VAL A 328 0.80 3.26 -4.08
N ALA A 329 0.41 2.10 -4.62
CA ALA A 329 0.09 1.94 -6.03
C ALA A 329 -1.09 2.82 -6.45
N LEU A 330 -2.18 2.80 -5.68
CA LEU A 330 -3.37 3.61 -5.95
C LEU A 330 -3.07 5.11 -5.83
N GLY A 331 -2.29 5.51 -4.82
CA GLY A 331 -1.89 6.89 -4.64
C GLY A 331 -1.02 7.44 -5.78
N LEU A 332 -0.07 6.65 -6.30
CA LEU A 332 0.75 7.07 -7.44
C LEU A 332 0.00 7.04 -8.76
N ARG A 333 -0.92 6.10 -8.97
CA ARG A 333 -1.82 6.12 -10.15
C ARG A 333 -2.72 7.36 -10.16
N ALA A 334 -3.26 7.74 -9.00
CA ALA A 334 -4.04 8.97 -8.87
C ALA A 334 -3.19 10.22 -9.17
N ALA A 335 -1.96 10.26 -8.66
CA ALA A 335 -1.00 11.33 -8.93
C ALA A 335 -0.65 11.45 -10.43
N GLN A 336 -0.43 10.32 -11.10
CA GLN A 336 -0.14 10.25 -12.52
C GLN A 336 -1.31 10.79 -13.35
N HIS A 337 -2.52 10.31 -13.10
CA HIS A 337 -3.70 10.77 -13.83
C HIS A 337 -3.95 12.25 -13.60
N LEU A 338 -3.87 12.71 -12.34
CA LEU A 338 -4.02 14.13 -12.01
C LEU A 338 -3.00 15.00 -12.74
N ALA A 339 -1.73 14.57 -12.76
CA ALA A 339 -0.68 15.34 -13.41
C ALA A 339 -0.87 15.44 -14.94
N ALA A 340 -1.42 14.39 -15.56
CA ALA A 340 -1.71 14.38 -16.99
C ALA A 340 -2.89 15.30 -17.38
N HIS A 341 -3.81 15.61 -16.45
CA HIS A 341 -5.04 16.37 -16.71
C HIS A 341 -5.19 17.59 -15.78
N ALA A 342 -4.07 18.14 -15.32
CA ALA A 342 -4.07 19.16 -14.26
C ALA A 342 -4.73 20.48 -14.66
N ASP A 343 -4.51 20.97 -15.90
CA ASP A 343 -5.13 22.22 -16.37
C ASP A 343 -6.66 22.06 -16.47
N GLU A 344 -7.15 20.96 -17.03
CA GLU A 344 -8.58 20.65 -17.10
C GLU A 344 -9.20 20.48 -15.70
N THR A 345 -8.50 19.75 -14.82
CA THR A 345 -8.94 19.51 -13.43
C THR A 345 -8.99 20.80 -12.60
N ALA A 346 -8.11 21.76 -12.87
CA ALA A 346 -8.13 23.06 -12.20
C ALA A 346 -9.37 23.88 -12.60
N GLU A 347 -9.87 23.73 -13.81
CA GLU A 347 -11.08 24.38 -14.29
C GLU A 347 -12.33 23.64 -13.81
N ASP A 348 -12.41 22.32 -14.08
CA ASP A 348 -13.49 21.41 -13.70
C ASP A 348 -12.97 20.06 -13.23
N PRO A 349 -13.13 19.68 -11.95
CA PRO A 349 -12.64 18.42 -11.42
C PRO A 349 -13.53 17.21 -11.78
N THR A 350 -14.63 17.37 -12.50
CA THR A 350 -15.60 16.30 -12.82
C THR A 350 -14.93 15.13 -13.52
N GLY A 351 -14.06 15.40 -14.49
CA GLY A 351 -13.29 14.36 -15.20
C GLY A 351 -12.42 13.51 -14.27
N TYR A 352 -11.73 14.17 -13.33
CA TYR A 352 -10.90 13.49 -12.33
C TYR A 352 -11.78 12.64 -11.37
N HIS A 353 -12.91 13.16 -10.90
CA HIS A 353 -13.82 12.41 -10.03
C HIS A 353 -14.42 11.20 -10.74
N THR A 354 -14.82 11.35 -11.99
CA THR A 354 -15.31 10.23 -12.81
C THR A 354 -14.24 9.15 -12.95
N TRP A 355 -13.03 9.55 -13.30
CA TRP A 355 -11.93 8.60 -13.44
C TRP A 355 -11.61 7.88 -12.12
N THR A 356 -11.53 8.60 -10.99
CA THR A 356 -11.24 7.96 -9.69
C THR A 356 -12.31 6.94 -9.33
N THR A 357 -13.59 7.25 -9.58
CA THR A 357 -14.71 6.34 -9.34
C THR A 357 -14.63 5.09 -10.24
N GLN A 358 -14.27 5.25 -11.51
CA GLN A 358 -14.17 4.11 -12.44
C GLN A 358 -12.92 3.27 -12.24
N ALA A 359 -11.77 3.90 -11.97
CA ALA A 359 -10.47 3.22 -11.95
C ALA A 359 -10.00 2.78 -10.56
N LEU A 360 -10.40 3.49 -9.49
CA LEU A 360 -9.91 3.24 -8.13
C LEU A 360 -10.98 2.69 -7.19
N ARG A 361 -12.24 3.07 -7.34
CA ARG A 361 -13.33 2.58 -6.49
C ARG A 361 -13.47 1.05 -6.54
N PRO A 362 -13.35 0.35 -7.67
CA PRO A 362 -13.36 -1.11 -7.68
C PRO A 362 -12.26 -1.75 -6.82
N CYS A 363 -11.10 -1.11 -6.70
CA CYS A 363 -10.03 -1.58 -5.81
C CYS A 363 -10.39 -1.43 -4.32
N PHE A 364 -11.12 -0.36 -3.97
CA PHE A 364 -11.66 -0.17 -2.64
C PHE A 364 -12.69 -1.23 -2.29
N ASP A 365 -13.64 -1.50 -3.18
CA ASP A 365 -14.70 -2.49 -2.97
C ASP A 365 -14.13 -3.91 -2.87
N ALA A 366 -13.12 -4.24 -3.68
CA ALA A 366 -12.40 -5.51 -3.59
C ALA A 366 -11.64 -5.66 -2.26
N GLN A 367 -11.05 -4.56 -1.75
CA GLN A 367 -10.40 -4.57 -0.44
C GLN A 367 -11.42 -4.79 0.70
N VAL A 368 -12.57 -4.12 0.66
CA VAL A 368 -13.66 -4.30 1.64
C VAL A 368 -14.11 -5.76 1.64
N THR A 369 -14.40 -6.32 0.48
CA THR A 369 -14.82 -7.74 0.35
C THR A 369 -13.76 -8.70 0.90
N SER A 370 -12.48 -8.45 0.61
CA SER A 370 -11.37 -9.27 1.11
C SER A 370 -11.23 -9.16 2.63
N ASP A 371 -11.40 -7.96 3.19
CA ASP A 371 -11.29 -7.74 4.63
C ASP A 371 -12.44 -8.36 5.40
N ASP A 372 -13.67 -8.31 4.89
CA ASP A 372 -14.82 -8.99 5.48
C ASP A 372 -14.59 -10.52 5.54
N ALA A 373 -14.17 -11.11 4.43
CA ALA A 373 -13.87 -12.54 4.36
C ALA A 373 -12.74 -12.95 5.33
N ASN A 374 -11.68 -12.13 5.41
CA ASN A 374 -10.58 -12.37 6.34
C ASN A 374 -11.00 -12.17 7.80
N ALA A 375 -11.73 -11.11 8.12
CA ALA A 375 -12.20 -10.82 9.46
C ALA A 375 -13.11 -11.93 9.98
N GLN A 376 -14.06 -12.39 9.17
CA GLN A 376 -14.92 -13.51 9.49
C GLN A 376 -14.11 -14.79 9.74
N ARG A 377 -13.23 -15.17 8.80
CA ARG A 377 -12.41 -16.37 8.93
C ARG A 377 -11.54 -16.35 10.19
N LEU A 378 -10.86 -15.24 10.46
CA LEU A 378 -9.98 -15.08 11.62
C LEU A 378 -10.76 -15.09 12.95
N ALA A 379 -11.96 -14.52 12.99
CA ALA A 379 -12.80 -14.49 14.19
C ALA A 379 -13.42 -15.86 14.51
N GLU A 380 -13.86 -16.59 13.49
CA GLU A 380 -14.52 -17.89 13.63
C GLU A 380 -13.52 -19.05 13.69
N SER A 381 -12.23 -18.81 13.46
CA SER A 381 -11.21 -19.83 13.28
C SER A 381 -11.62 -20.90 12.24
N SER A 382 -12.24 -20.43 11.16
CA SER A 382 -12.88 -21.30 10.16
C SER A 382 -11.86 -22.09 9.34
N PRO A 383 -12.07 -23.38 9.11
CA PRO A 383 -11.25 -24.16 8.19
C PRO A 383 -11.48 -23.70 6.74
N LEU A 384 -10.51 -23.99 5.88
CA LEU A 384 -10.67 -23.82 4.43
C LEU A 384 -11.64 -24.89 3.91
N THR A 385 -12.76 -24.47 3.34
CA THR A 385 -13.79 -25.38 2.81
C THR A 385 -13.89 -25.37 1.30
N ASP A 386 -13.53 -24.26 0.63
CA ASP A 386 -13.52 -24.17 -0.81
C ASP A 386 -12.27 -24.86 -1.39
N ARG A 387 -12.46 -26.13 -1.79
CA ARG A 387 -11.41 -26.96 -2.39
C ARG A 387 -10.85 -26.34 -3.68
N ARG A 388 -11.71 -25.68 -4.49
CA ARG A 388 -11.26 -25.08 -5.75
C ARG A 388 -10.47 -23.81 -5.53
N ALA A 389 -10.90 -22.93 -4.65
CA ALA A 389 -10.15 -21.71 -4.30
C ALA A 389 -8.78 -22.06 -3.67
N ALA A 390 -8.76 -23.07 -2.78
CA ALA A 390 -7.51 -23.55 -2.19
C ALA A 390 -6.58 -24.20 -3.24
N ALA A 391 -7.14 -24.95 -4.19
CA ALA A 391 -6.39 -25.54 -5.28
C ALA A 391 -5.80 -24.47 -6.22
N LEU A 392 -6.55 -23.42 -6.56
CA LEU A 392 -6.06 -22.31 -7.37
C LEU A 392 -4.87 -21.63 -6.67
N ALA A 393 -4.99 -21.37 -5.38
CA ALA A 393 -3.91 -20.76 -4.60
C ALA A 393 -2.66 -21.66 -4.51
N ALA A 394 -2.83 -22.97 -4.37
CA ALA A 394 -1.73 -23.92 -4.31
C ALA A 394 -1.11 -24.18 -5.68
N CYS A 395 -1.93 -24.40 -6.72
CA CYS A 395 -1.52 -24.65 -8.09
C CYS A 395 -0.65 -23.51 -8.66
N ALA A 396 -0.90 -22.27 -8.26
CA ALA A 396 -0.10 -21.14 -8.72
C ALA A 396 1.40 -21.27 -8.45
N PHE A 397 1.81 -22.03 -7.44
CA PHE A 397 3.22 -22.27 -7.12
C PHE A 397 3.83 -23.47 -7.85
N ASP A 398 3.01 -24.25 -8.56
CA ASP A 398 3.41 -25.39 -9.37
C ASP A 398 3.22 -25.14 -10.88
N ASP A 399 2.40 -24.16 -11.24
CA ASP A 399 1.96 -23.92 -12.60
C ASP A 399 2.07 -22.44 -13.01
N PRO A 400 2.90 -22.12 -14.01
CA PRO A 400 3.16 -20.73 -14.41
C PRO A 400 1.95 -20.03 -15.03
N VAL A 401 0.96 -20.74 -15.60
CA VAL A 401 -0.27 -20.12 -16.11
C VAL A 401 -1.11 -19.59 -14.96
N VAL A 402 -1.24 -20.40 -13.92
CA VAL A 402 -2.00 -20.02 -12.71
C VAL A 402 -1.22 -18.96 -11.89
N MET A 403 0.13 -19.06 -11.86
CA MET A 403 0.97 -18.01 -11.24
C MET A 403 0.78 -16.67 -11.95
N ARG A 404 0.76 -16.64 -13.29
CA ARG A 404 0.52 -15.42 -14.08
C ARG A 404 -0.82 -14.78 -13.71
N ALA A 405 -1.89 -15.57 -13.68
CA ALA A 405 -3.22 -15.08 -13.29
C ALA A 405 -3.22 -14.50 -11.86
N ARG A 406 -2.60 -15.23 -10.91
CA ARG A 406 -2.43 -14.75 -9.53
C ARG A 406 -1.63 -13.46 -9.45
N ALA A 407 -0.54 -13.37 -10.18
CA ALA A 407 0.31 -12.18 -10.22
C ALA A 407 -0.43 -10.97 -10.82
N GLN A 408 -1.19 -11.16 -11.90
CA GLN A 408 -2.02 -10.10 -12.51
C GLN A 408 -3.03 -9.53 -11.52
N VAL A 409 -3.70 -10.37 -10.74
CA VAL A 409 -4.64 -9.92 -9.69
C VAL A 409 -3.89 -9.17 -8.59
N ARG A 410 -2.81 -9.77 -8.07
CA ARG A 410 -1.99 -9.15 -7.02
C ARG A 410 -1.50 -7.76 -7.41
N HIS A 411 -1.09 -7.60 -8.65
CA HIS A 411 -0.52 -6.36 -9.19
C HIS A 411 -1.57 -5.37 -9.73
N LEU A 412 -2.87 -5.60 -9.51
CA LEU A 412 -3.94 -4.70 -9.98
C LEU A 412 -3.97 -4.54 -11.51
N LEU A 413 -3.49 -5.52 -12.25
CA LEU A 413 -3.50 -5.54 -13.72
C LEU A 413 -4.78 -6.14 -14.25
N ARG A 414 -5.41 -7.05 -13.50
CA ARG A 414 -6.72 -7.67 -13.80
C ARG A 414 -7.52 -7.86 -12.52
N THR A 415 -8.83 -7.85 -12.67
CA THR A 415 -9.73 -8.30 -11.61
C THR A 415 -9.64 -9.82 -11.41
N PRO A 416 -10.02 -10.34 -10.22
CA PRO A 416 -10.07 -11.79 -9.99
C PRO A 416 -10.90 -12.55 -11.04
N ASP A 417 -12.04 -11.98 -11.44
CA ASP A 417 -12.90 -12.61 -12.45
C ASP A 417 -12.22 -12.70 -13.82
N GLU A 418 -11.59 -11.61 -14.27
CA GLU A 418 -10.87 -11.59 -15.54
C GLU A 418 -9.66 -12.52 -15.57
N ALA A 419 -8.98 -12.69 -14.44
CA ALA A 419 -7.76 -13.50 -14.38
C ALA A 419 -8.04 -14.98 -14.11
N TYR A 420 -8.94 -15.29 -13.17
CA TYR A 420 -9.14 -16.67 -12.70
C TYR A 420 -10.25 -17.44 -13.42
N ARG A 421 -11.20 -16.75 -14.07
CA ARG A 421 -12.34 -17.41 -14.76
C ARG A 421 -12.09 -17.64 -16.26
N THR A 422 -10.83 -17.73 -16.68
CA THR A 422 -10.48 -18.09 -18.05
C THR A 422 -10.50 -19.61 -18.23
N GLU A 423 -10.87 -20.10 -19.43
CA GLU A 423 -10.83 -21.53 -19.76
C GLU A 423 -9.41 -22.12 -19.58
N GLU A 424 -8.37 -21.32 -19.83
CA GLU A 424 -6.99 -21.75 -19.66
C GLU A 424 -6.69 -22.05 -18.19
N VAL A 425 -6.96 -21.11 -17.27
CA VAL A 425 -6.76 -21.29 -15.83
C VAL A 425 -7.62 -22.42 -15.28
N ASP A 426 -8.88 -22.49 -15.71
CA ASP A 426 -9.80 -23.57 -15.30
C ASP A 426 -9.26 -24.96 -15.64
N ARG A 427 -8.77 -25.14 -16.86
CA ARG A 427 -8.17 -26.38 -17.35
C ARG A 427 -6.93 -26.77 -16.54
N HIS A 428 -6.03 -25.81 -16.26
CA HIS A 428 -4.81 -26.06 -15.48
C HIS A 428 -5.13 -26.43 -14.02
N VAL A 429 -6.03 -25.73 -13.36
CA VAL A 429 -6.43 -26.05 -11.98
C VAL A 429 -7.16 -27.40 -11.91
N THR A 430 -7.99 -27.71 -12.91
CA THR A 430 -8.69 -29.02 -12.98
C THR A 430 -7.69 -30.16 -13.18
N ALA A 431 -6.71 -30.02 -14.07
CA ALA A 431 -5.65 -31.02 -14.26
C ALA A 431 -4.78 -31.20 -13.00
N TRP A 432 -4.44 -30.07 -12.33
CA TRP A 432 -3.70 -30.11 -11.08
C TRP A 432 -4.45 -30.88 -9.97
N LEU A 433 -5.77 -30.66 -9.85
CA LEU A 433 -6.64 -31.39 -8.93
C LEU A 433 -6.80 -32.87 -9.29
N ALA A 434 -6.92 -33.18 -10.58
CA ALA A 434 -7.00 -34.57 -11.04
C ALA A 434 -5.73 -35.38 -10.72
N ALA A 435 -4.57 -34.74 -10.79
CA ALA A 435 -3.30 -35.32 -10.40
C ALA A 435 -3.12 -35.47 -8.86
N ARG A 436 -4.00 -34.87 -8.07
CA ARG A 436 -3.94 -34.84 -6.57
C ARG A 436 -5.34 -35.12 -5.97
N PRO A 437 -5.89 -36.32 -6.16
CA PRO A 437 -7.24 -36.65 -5.68
C PRO A 437 -7.40 -36.48 -4.17
N GLU A 438 -6.34 -36.75 -3.38
CA GLU A 438 -6.34 -36.57 -1.92
C GLU A 438 -6.18 -35.11 -1.47
N PHE A 439 -5.98 -34.15 -2.38
CA PHE A 439 -5.79 -32.76 -1.97
C PHE A 439 -6.96 -32.27 -1.11
N THR A 440 -6.63 -31.90 0.12
CA THR A 440 -7.55 -31.32 1.09
C THR A 440 -7.05 -29.93 1.46
N PRO A 441 -7.89 -28.89 1.42
CA PRO A 441 -7.54 -27.57 1.90
C PRO A 441 -7.07 -27.62 3.35
N THR A 442 -5.85 -27.21 3.62
CA THR A 442 -5.29 -27.16 4.97
C THR A 442 -4.53 -25.86 5.18
N HIS A 443 -4.54 -25.38 6.41
CA HIS A 443 -3.62 -24.36 6.84
C HIS A 443 -2.26 -25.00 7.14
N ASP A 444 -1.18 -24.25 6.89
CA ASP A 444 0.21 -24.67 7.13
C ASP A 444 0.77 -24.12 8.46
N GLY A 445 0.00 -23.26 9.14
CA GLY A 445 0.33 -22.73 10.46
C GLY A 445 -0.17 -23.57 11.62
N PRO A 446 0.03 -23.12 12.86
CA PRO A 446 -0.33 -23.87 14.08
C PRO A 446 -1.83 -24.05 14.26
N THR A 447 -2.22 -25.09 14.99
CA THR A 447 -3.57 -25.20 15.57
C THR A 447 -3.75 -24.20 16.70
N ARG A 448 -5.00 -23.94 17.11
CA ARG A 448 -5.27 -23.02 18.22
C ARG A 448 -4.62 -23.50 19.53
N ASP A 449 -4.69 -24.79 19.85
CA ASP A 449 -4.09 -25.36 21.06
C ASP A 449 -2.55 -25.21 21.06
N GLN A 450 -1.90 -25.43 19.91
CA GLN A 450 -0.47 -25.21 19.76
C GLN A 450 -0.11 -23.73 19.95
N TRP A 451 -0.89 -22.83 19.38
CA TRP A 451 -0.71 -21.40 19.54
C TRP A 451 -0.87 -20.95 20.97
N ASP A 452 -1.96 -21.35 21.64
CA ASP A 452 -2.23 -20.96 23.02
C ASP A 452 -1.15 -21.49 23.99
N ALA A 453 -0.61 -22.70 23.73
CA ALA A 453 0.53 -23.22 24.47
C ALA A 453 1.81 -22.40 24.27
N LEU A 454 2.08 -21.93 23.04
CA LEU A 454 3.23 -21.06 22.74
C LEU A 454 3.12 -19.67 23.39
N ILE A 455 1.89 -19.15 23.51
CA ILE A 455 1.64 -17.84 24.11
C ILE A 455 1.67 -17.86 25.63
N ALA A 456 1.32 -19.01 26.25
CA ALA A 456 1.27 -19.18 27.71
C ALA A 456 2.64 -19.49 28.34
N GLY A 457 3.59 -20.01 27.56
CA GLY A 457 4.92 -20.43 28.02
C GLY A 457 5.95 -19.39 27.91
#